data_463c66b2e8b51b179c7fbd1be1133385
#
_entry.id   463c66b2e8b51b179c7fbd1be1133385
#
_cell.length_a   1.000
_cell.length_b   1.000
_cell.length_c   1.000
_cell.angle_alpha   90.00
_cell.angle_beta   90.00
_cell.angle_gamma   90.00
#
_symmetry.space_group_name_H-M   'P 1'
#
loop_
_entity.id
_entity.type
_entity.pdbx_description
1 polymer ?
#
loop_
_entity_poly.entity_id
_entity_poly.type
_entity_poly.pdbx_seq_one_letter_code
_entity_poly.pdbx_strand_id
1 'polypeptide(L)'
;MSEGNASIHLREKSVEDRNRWHEVERERYRSELLEAGNSLQAAQANVDRNDAQLWVGDEPVKGQYIFDVIRGDEKIGTLWLGTTPVSDSEWWIYDIEIDEEFRGTGLGRPTLHAAEEFARANGATQLGLNVFGSNAVARHLYETSGFHVKNVLMSKDLA
;
A
#
# COMPACT_ATOMS: atom_id res chain seq x y z
N MET A 1 -14.88 22.11 22.68
CA MET A 1 -14.16 20.89 23.04
C MET A 1 -13.51 20.38 21.78
N SER A 2 -12.21 20.45 21.68
CA SER A 2 -11.48 19.81 20.60
C SER A 2 -11.61 18.31 20.82
N GLU A 3 -12.33 17.62 19.94
CA GLU A 3 -12.16 16.17 19.80
C GLU A 3 -10.69 15.97 19.52
N GLY A 4 -9.99 15.37 20.49
CA GLY A 4 -8.58 15.11 20.37
C GLY A 4 -8.36 14.30 19.12
N ASN A 5 -7.64 14.89 18.20
CA ASN A 5 -7.17 14.21 16.99
C ASN A 5 -6.27 13.06 17.46
N ALA A 6 -6.88 11.90 17.73
CA ALA A 6 -6.14 10.73 18.18
C ALA A 6 -5.08 10.43 17.14
N SER A 7 -3.81 10.44 17.56
CA SER A 7 -2.68 10.24 16.65
C SER A 7 -2.74 8.85 16.01
N ILE A 8 -2.35 8.78 14.75
CA ILE A 8 -2.16 7.52 14.03
C ILE A 8 -0.85 6.89 14.50
N HIS A 9 -0.90 5.59 14.81
CA HIS A 9 0.30 4.79 15.01
C HIS A 9 0.21 3.46 14.26
N LEU A 10 1.35 2.85 14.02
CA LEU A 10 1.47 1.61 13.27
C LEU A 10 1.76 0.46 14.24
N ARG A 11 1.00 -0.62 14.13
CA ARG A 11 1.19 -1.84 14.90
C ARG A 11 1.40 -3.02 13.96
N GLU A 12 2.52 -3.72 14.08
CA GLU A 12 2.74 -4.93 13.26
C GLU A 12 1.59 -5.91 13.41
N LYS A 13 1.14 -6.45 12.27
CA LYS A 13 0.16 -7.53 12.28
C LYS A 13 0.74 -8.78 12.92
N SER A 14 -0.07 -9.51 13.65
CA SER A 14 0.28 -10.89 14.05
C SER A 14 0.54 -11.74 12.79
N VAL A 15 1.28 -12.83 12.94
CA VAL A 15 1.56 -13.76 11.82
C VAL A 15 0.25 -14.28 11.21
N GLU A 16 -0.72 -14.65 12.07
CA GLU A 16 -2.02 -15.15 11.63
C GLU A 16 -2.82 -14.11 10.85
N ASP A 17 -2.91 -12.87 11.37
CA ASP A 17 -3.65 -11.78 10.71
C ASP A 17 -2.97 -11.34 9.41
N ARG A 18 -1.65 -11.34 9.41
CA ARG A 18 -0.85 -11.03 8.21
C ARG A 18 -1.11 -12.04 7.09
N ASN A 19 -1.09 -13.33 7.40
CA ASN A 19 -1.29 -14.37 6.40
C ASN A 19 -2.71 -14.35 5.85
N ARG A 20 -3.70 -14.15 6.71
CA ARG A 20 -5.10 -13.97 6.30
C ARG A 20 -5.29 -12.74 5.42
N TRP A 21 -4.69 -11.63 5.80
CA TRP A 21 -4.71 -10.39 5.01
C TRP A 21 -4.04 -10.58 3.64
N HIS A 22 -2.90 -11.28 3.59
CA HIS A 22 -2.15 -11.48 2.34
C HIS A 22 -2.98 -12.23 1.28
N GLU A 23 -3.75 -13.23 1.68
CA GLU A 23 -4.65 -13.92 0.74
C GLU A 23 -5.71 -12.96 0.16
N VAL A 24 -6.30 -12.11 0.99
CA VAL A 24 -7.30 -11.14 0.57
C VAL A 24 -6.67 -10.05 -0.31
N GLU A 25 -5.48 -9.59 0.03
CA GLU A 25 -4.75 -8.56 -0.73
C GLU A 25 -4.40 -9.04 -2.13
N ARG A 26 -3.90 -10.27 -2.27
CA ARG A 26 -3.59 -10.88 -3.57
C ARG A 26 -4.83 -10.91 -4.48
N GLU A 27 -5.95 -11.32 -3.95
CA GLU A 27 -7.21 -11.38 -4.70
C GLU A 27 -7.69 -9.99 -5.11
N ARG A 28 -7.62 -9.02 -4.22
CA ARG A 28 -7.95 -7.63 -4.52
C ARG A 28 -7.03 -7.04 -5.59
N TYR A 29 -5.73 -7.22 -5.47
CA TYR A 29 -4.76 -6.75 -6.47
C TYR A 29 -5.02 -7.36 -7.85
N ARG A 30 -5.33 -8.66 -7.91
CA ARG A 30 -5.72 -9.31 -9.16
C ARG A 30 -6.97 -8.65 -9.76
N SER A 31 -7.99 -8.39 -8.95
CA SER A 31 -9.23 -7.74 -9.39
C SER A 31 -8.98 -6.32 -9.92
N GLU A 32 -8.15 -5.54 -9.25
CA GLU A 32 -7.78 -4.20 -9.68
C GLU A 32 -7.05 -4.21 -11.02
N LEU A 33 -6.16 -5.18 -11.24
CA LEU A 33 -5.48 -5.36 -12.53
C LEU A 33 -6.46 -5.71 -13.65
N LEU A 34 -7.46 -6.54 -13.37
CA LEU A 34 -8.53 -6.86 -14.35
C LEU A 34 -9.36 -5.62 -14.69
N GLU A 35 -9.76 -4.85 -13.68
CA GLU A 35 -10.48 -3.58 -13.87
C GLU A 35 -9.66 -2.55 -14.66
N ALA A 36 -8.34 -2.56 -14.51
CA ALA A 36 -7.42 -1.71 -15.26
C ALA A 36 -7.20 -2.17 -16.71
N GLY A 37 -7.85 -3.26 -17.14
CA GLY A 37 -7.81 -3.75 -18.51
C GLY A 37 -6.81 -4.87 -18.79
N ASN A 38 -6.16 -5.42 -17.79
CA ASN A 38 -5.29 -6.58 -17.96
C ASN A 38 -6.11 -7.84 -18.25
N SER A 39 -5.56 -8.76 -19.06
CA SER A 39 -6.13 -10.09 -19.18
C SER A 39 -5.99 -10.88 -17.88
N LEU A 40 -6.82 -11.91 -17.69
CA LEU A 40 -6.73 -12.80 -16.54
C LEU A 40 -5.32 -13.40 -16.40
N GLN A 41 -4.72 -13.83 -17.49
CA GLN A 41 -3.36 -14.37 -17.52
C GLN A 41 -2.32 -13.33 -17.09
N ALA A 42 -2.40 -12.11 -17.61
CA ALA A 42 -1.48 -11.03 -17.25
C ALA A 42 -1.66 -10.61 -15.78
N ALA A 43 -2.88 -10.50 -15.29
CA ALA A 43 -3.17 -10.18 -13.90
C ALA A 43 -2.58 -11.23 -12.96
N GLN A 44 -2.81 -12.51 -13.23
CA GLN A 44 -2.25 -13.61 -12.43
C GLN A 44 -0.72 -13.62 -12.44
N ALA A 45 -0.10 -13.42 -13.61
CA ALA A 45 1.36 -13.35 -13.73
C ALA A 45 1.96 -12.18 -12.92
N ASN A 46 1.28 -11.03 -12.84
CA ASN A 46 1.71 -9.91 -12.01
C ASN A 46 1.63 -10.23 -10.52
N VAL A 47 0.53 -10.85 -10.07
CA VAL A 47 0.38 -11.29 -8.67
C VAL A 47 1.48 -12.28 -8.30
N ASP A 48 1.70 -13.29 -9.12
CA ASP A 48 2.72 -14.33 -8.89
C ASP A 48 4.13 -13.77 -8.84
N ARG A 49 4.45 -12.81 -9.71
CA ARG A 49 5.75 -12.13 -9.72
C ARG A 49 5.97 -11.32 -8.46
N ASN A 50 4.95 -10.59 -8.02
CA ASN A 50 5.00 -9.80 -6.80
C ASN A 50 5.27 -10.69 -5.58
N ASP A 51 4.54 -11.79 -5.48
CA ASP A 51 4.75 -12.78 -4.42
C ASP A 51 6.16 -13.37 -4.46
N ALA A 52 6.64 -13.77 -5.62
CA ALA A 52 7.98 -14.38 -5.76
C ALA A 52 9.11 -13.43 -5.34
N GLN A 53 8.90 -12.11 -5.46
CA GLN A 53 9.90 -11.12 -5.07
C GLN A 53 9.82 -10.73 -3.59
N LEU A 54 8.64 -10.75 -3.00
CA LEU A 54 8.38 -10.15 -1.69
C LEU A 54 8.04 -11.15 -0.59
N TRP A 55 7.80 -12.41 -0.96
CA TRP A 55 7.43 -13.46 -0.02
C TRP A 55 8.22 -14.76 -0.24
N VAL A 56 8.51 -15.45 0.85
CA VAL A 56 9.07 -16.81 0.86
C VAL A 56 8.13 -17.69 1.67
N GLY A 57 7.28 -18.46 0.98
CA GLY A 57 6.18 -19.17 1.62
C GLY A 57 5.21 -18.16 2.27
N ASP A 58 4.96 -18.31 3.55
CA ASP A 58 4.05 -17.45 4.33
C ASP A 58 4.78 -16.28 5.03
N GLU A 59 6.07 -16.09 4.75
CA GLU A 59 6.87 -15.03 5.37
C GLU A 59 7.26 -13.96 4.35
N PRO A 60 7.08 -12.67 4.67
CA PRO A 60 7.61 -11.61 3.84
C PRO A 60 9.14 -11.61 3.90
N VAL A 61 9.78 -11.22 2.80
CA VAL A 61 11.23 -11.08 2.78
C VAL A 61 11.68 -9.97 3.73
N LYS A 62 12.95 -10.00 4.15
CA LYS A 62 13.52 -8.97 5.01
C LYS A 62 13.32 -7.57 4.42
N GLY A 63 12.95 -6.63 5.27
CA GLY A 63 12.70 -5.25 4.86
C GLY A 63 11.25 -4.96 4.47
N GLN A 64 10.36 -5.92 4.61
CA GLN A 64 8.92 -5.76 4.40
C GLN A 64 8.19 -5.66 5.73
N TYR A 65 7.26 -4.72 5.84
CA TYR A 65 6.50 -4.44 7.06
C TYR A 65 5.01 -4.33 6.74
N ILE A 66 4.21 -5.09 7.45
CA ILE A 66 2.75 -5.08 7.30
C ILE A 66 2.12 -4.69 8.64
N PHE A 67 1.42 -3.57 8.64
CA PHE A 67 0.87 -2.95 9.84
C PHE A 67 -0.65 -2.89 9.84
N ASP A 68 -1.24 -3.01 11.02
CA ASP A 68 -2.50 -2.36 11.32
C ASP A 68 -2.26 -0.87 11.54
N VAL A 69 -3.10 -0.06 10.94
CA VAL A 69 -3.14 1.40 11.18
C VAL A 69 -4.12 1.65 12.32
N ILE A 70 -3.63 2.27 13.39
CA ILE A 70 -4.38 2.45 14.63
C ILE A 70 -4.60 3.92 14.91
N ARG A 71 -5.84 4.30 15.19
CA ARG A 71 -6.22 5.61 15.71
C ARG A 71 -6.75 5.44 17.12
N GLY A 72 -6.02 5.93 18.11
CA GLY A 72 -6.36 5.62 19.50
C GLY A 72 -6.20 4.13 19.78
N ASP A 73 -7.30 3.45 20.09
CA ASP A 73 -7.34 2.00 20.30
C ASP A 73 -8.01 1.24 19.12
N GLU A 74 -8.42 1.96 18.08
CA GLU A 74 -9.22 1.43 17.00
C GLU A 74 -8.38 1.19 15.74
N LYS A 75 -8.48 -0.02 15.17
CA LYS A 75 -7.91 -0.31 13.86
C LYS A 75 -8.75 0.36 12.78
N ILE A 76 -8.11 1.18 11.96
CA ILE A 76 -8.78 1.94 10.90
C ILE A 76 -8.31 1.57 9.48
N GLY A 77 -7.31 0.70 9.37
CA GLY A 77 -6.79 0.33 8.06
C GLY A 77 -5.58 -0.58 8.14
N THR A 78 -4.96 -0.78 6.98
CA THR A 78 -3.75 -1.60 6.80
C THR A 78 -2.73 -0.85 5.96
N LEU A 79 -1.45 -1.05 6.26
CA LEU A 79 -0.34 -0.49 5.52
C LEU A 79 0.71 -1.58 5.29
N TRP A 80 1.12 -1.74 4.04
CA TRP A 80 2.28 -2.56 3.67
C TRP A 80 3.31 -1.70 2.98
N LEU A 81 4.49 -1.60 3.58
CA LEU A 81 5.62 -0.87 3.01
C LEU A 81 6.93 -1.58 3.30
N GLY A 82 7.94 -1.25 2.53
CA GLY A 82 9.27 -1.83 2.71
C GLY A 82 10.24 -1.41 1.63
N THR A 83 11.42 -1.99 1.68
CA THR A 83 12.47 -1.79 0.67
C THR A 83 12.03 -2.36 -0.68
N THR A 84 12.57 -1.80 -1.76
CA THR A 84 12.43 -2.40 -3.08
C THR A 84 13.43 -3.54 -3.27
N PRO A 85 13.18 -4.49 -4.20
CA PRO A 85 14.13 -5.58 -4.48
C PRO A 85 15.51 -5.11 -4.97
N VAL A 86 15.64 -3.84 -5.39
CA VAL A 86 16.86 -3.30 -6.00
C VAL A 86 17.63 -2.35 -5.08
N SER A 87 17.04 -1.88 -3.99
CA SER A 87 17.66 -0.88 -3.12
C SER A 87 17.10 -0.90 -1.70
N ASP A 88 17.97 -0.87 -0.71
CA ASP A 88 17.59 -0.74 0.71
C ASP A 88 17.20 0.70 1.11
N SER A 89 17.53 1.69 0.30
CA SER A 89 17.21 3.10 0.55
C SER A 89 16.01 3.61 -0.25
N GLU A 90 15.57 2.87 -1.25
CA GLU A 90 14.32 3.13 -1.96
C GLU A 90 13.22 2.26 -1.38
N TRP A 91 12.23 2.93 -0.80
CA TRP A 91 11.09 2.26 -0.16
C TRP A 91 9.85 2.41 -1.02
N TRP A 92 8.93 1.50 -0.84
CA TRP A 92 7.69 1.41 -1.59
C TRP A 92 6.50 1.17 -0.67
N ILE A 93 5.42 1.88 -0.90
CA ILE A 93 4.11 1.53 -0.33
C ILE A 93 3.47 0.54 -1.30
N TYR A 94 3.41 -0.71 -0.88
CA TYR A 94 2.82 -1.79 -1.67
C TYR A 94 1.31 -1.82 -1.52
N ASP A 95 0.81 -1.50 -0.35
CA ASP A 95 -0.61 -1.36 -0.06
C ASP A 95 -0.85 -0.33 1.05
N ILE A 96 -1.87 0.48 0.87
CA ILE A 96 -2.39 1.39 1.89
C ILE A 96 -3.91 1.42 1.74
N GLU A 97 -4.61 1.00 2.78
CA GLU A 97 -6.05 0.92 2.75
C GLU A 97 -6.65 1.43 4.06
N ILE A 98 -7.60 2.34 3.94
CA ILE A 98 -8.48 2.72 5.05
C ILE A 98 -9.73 1.84 4.97
N ASP A 99 -10.10 1.22 6.09
CA ASP A 99 -11.28 0.36 6.17
C ASP A 99 -12.52 1.16 5.76
N GLU A 100 -13.46 0.52 5.08
CA GLU A 100 -14.58 1.17 4.40
C GLU A 100 -15.35 2.13 5.30
N GLU A 101 -15.62 1.72 6.54
CA GLU A 101 -16.37 2.51 7.54
C GLU A 101 -15.68 3.81 7.96
N PHE A 102 -14.35 3.93 7.73
CA PHE A 102 -13.55 5.11 8.07
C PHE A 102 -13.18 5.98 6.86
N ARG A 103 -13.59 5.59 5.65
CA ARG A 103 -13.28 6.35 4.43
C ARG A 103 -14.01 7.68 4.40
N GLY A 104 -13.41 8.66 3.70
CA GLY A 104 -13.99 10.00 3.57
C GLY A 104 -13.91 10.85 4.84
N THR A 105 -13.12 10.44 5.83
CA THR A 105 -12.96 11.15 7.12
C THR A 105 -11.59 11.81 7.29
N GLY A 106 -10.79 11.86 6.22
CA GLY A 106 -9.47 12.51 6.22
C GLY A 106 -8.34 11.69 6.83
N LEU A 107 -8.52 10.38 7.00
CA LEU A 107 -7.54 9.50 7.64
C LEU A 107 -6.41 9.03 6.70
N GLY A 108 -6.57 9.17 5.41
CA GLY A 108 -5.54 8.80 4.43
C GLY A 108 -4.25 9.61 4.59
N ARG A 109 -4.36 10.91 4.80
CA ARG A 109 -3.20 11.80 4.93
C ARG A 109 -2.37 11.54 6.18
N PRO A 110 -2.93 11.45 7.39
CA PRO A 110 -2.14 11.09 8.57
C PRO A 110 -1.59 9.66 8.50
N THR A 111 -2.26 8.73 7.85
CA THR A 111 -1.74 7.38 7.60
C THR A 111 -0.52 7.43 6.68
N LEU A 112 -0.60 8.18 5.60
CA LEU A 112 0.52 8.39 4.68
C LEU A 112 1.71 9.05 5.38
N HIS A 113 1.46 10.03 6.23
CA HIS A 113 2.50 10.67 7.05
C HIS A 113 3.18 9.66 7.99
N ALA A 114 2.42 8.80 8.66
CA ALA A 114 2.98 7.74 9.49
C ALA A 114 3.87 6.77 8.69
N ALA A 115 3.48 6.44 7.46
CA ALA A 115 4.30 5.63 6.54
C ALA A 115 5.62 6.32 6.20
N GLU A 116 5.58 7.61 5.88
CA GLU A 116 6.78 8.41 5.57
C GLU A 116 7.74 8.48 6.77
N GLU A 117 7.21 8.73 7.95
CA GLU A 117 8.01 8.79 9.19
C GLU A 117 8.68 7.45 9.48
N PHE A 118 7.95 6.35 9.37
CA PHE A 118 8.49 5.01 9.56
C PHE A 118 9.59 4.70 8.55
N ALA A 119 9.34 4.95 7.28
CA ALA A 119 10.32 4.71 6.21
C ALA A 119 11.60 5.53 6.44
N ARG A 120 11.46 6.82 6.73
CA ARG A 120 12.59 7.73 7.00
C ARG A 120 13.41 7.27 8.21
N ALA A 121 12.76 6.87 9.29
CA ALA A 121 13.42 6.37 10.51
C ALA A 121 14.20 5.07 10.25
N ASN A 122 13.85 4.32 9.21
CA ASN A 122 14.50 3.07 8.82
C ASN A 122 15.43 3.20 7.59
N GLY A 123 15.83 4.43 7.25
CA GLY A 123 16.87 4.69 6.25
C GLY A 123 16.37 4.94 4.84
N ALA A 124 15.07 5.08 4.64
CA ALA A 124 14.55 5.46 3.33
C ALA A 124 14.98 6.87 2.94
N THR A 125 15.46 7.02 1.72
CA THR A 125 15.74 8.32 1.09
C THR A 125 14.70 8.67 0.04
N GLN A 126 13.91 7.67 -0.37
CA GLN A 126 12.83 7.83 -1.34
C GLN A 126 11.69 6.86 -1.00
N LEU A 127 10.46 7.33 -1.13
CA LEU A 127 9.26 6.55 -0.96
C LEU A 127 8.43 6.64 -2.24
N GLY A 128 8.14 5.51 -2.85
CA GLY A 128 7.35 5.40 -4.06
C GLY A 128 6.07 4.59 -3.86
N LEU A 129 5.21 4.63 -4.84
CA LEU A 129 4.01 3.80 -4.92
C LEU A 129 3.52 3.73 -6.37
N ASN A 130 2.67 2.75 -6.65
CA ASN A 130 1.84 2.72 -7.84
C ASN A 130 0.41 3.08 -7.48
N VAL A 131 -0.23 3.85 -8.36
CA VAL A 131 -1.65 4.14 -8.27
C VAL A 131 -2.26 4.00 -9.66
N PHE A 132 -3.40 3.31 -9.76
CA PHE A 132 -4.11 3.20 -11.04
C PHE A 132 -4.62 4.57 -11.49
N GLY A 133 -4.49 4.86 -12.78
CA GLY A 133 -4.88 6.14 -13.36
C GLY A 133 -6.34 6.53 -13.11
N SER A 134 -7.23 5.55 -12.96
CA SER A 134 -8.66 5.75 -12.66
C SER A 134 -8.93 6.08 -11.18
N ASN A 135 -7.97 5.87 -10.28
CA ASN A 135 -8.13 6.15 -8.86
C ASN A 135 -7.83 7.62 -8.55
N ALA A 136 -8.75 8.50 -8.93
CA ALA A 136 -8.59 9.95 -8.79
C ALA A 136 -8.47 10.41 -7.33
N VAL A 137 -9.17 9.76 -6.40
CA VAL A 137 -9.13 10.08 -4.97
C VAL A 137 -7.73 9.82 -4.39
N ALA A 138 -7.17 8.64 -4.64
CA ALA A 138 -5.84 8.29 -4.18
C ALA A 138 -4.76 9.17 -4.85
N ARG A 139 -4.85 9.42 -6.15
CA ARG A 139 -3.94 10.31 -6.85
C ARG A 139 -3.92 11.71 -6.24
N HIS A 140 -5.09 12.27 -5.98
CA HIS A 140 -5.19 13.59 -5.34
C HIS A 140 -4.51 13.62 -3.97
N LEU A 141 -4.73 12.59 -3.15
CA LEU A 141 -4.07 12.45 -1.85
C LEU A 141 -2.54 12.45 -2.00
N TYR A 142 -2.00 11.64 -2.89
CA TYR A 142 -0.56 11.51 -3.08
C TYR A 142 0.06 12.79 -3.65
N GLU A 143 -0.52 13.36 -4.69
CA GLU A 143 -0.02 14.59 -5.32
C GLU A 143 -0.04 15.77 -4.36
N THR A 144 -1.09 15.92 -3.54
CA THR A 144 -1.18 16.97 -2.51
C THR A 144 -0.32 16.69 -1.27
N SER A 145 0.24 15.49 -1.17
CA SER A 145 1.18 15.11 -0.11
C SER A 145 2.65 15.14 -0.57
N GLY A 146 2.92 15.66 -1.76
CA GLY A 146 4.28 15.85 -2.28
C GLY A 146 4.80 14.74 -3.20
N PHE A 147 3.99 13.71 -3.49
CA PHE A 147 4.34 12.73 -4.51
C PHE A 147 4.15 13.33 -5.90
N HIS A 148 5.05 13.02 -6.82
CA HIS A 148 4.96 13.42 -8.21
C HIS A 148 5.02 12.22 -9.13
N VAL A 149 4.38 12.33 -10.28
CA VAL A 149 4.35 11.27 -11.29
C VAL A 149 5.74 11.06 -11.87
N LYS A 150 6.22 9.82 -11.81
CA LYS A 150 7.49 9.40 -12.44
C LYS A 150 7.28 8.64 -13.74
N ASN A 151 6.21 7.85 -13.81
CA ASN A 151 5.93 6.99 -14.95
C ASN A 151 4.42 6.89 -15.19
N VAL A 152 4.04 6.79 -16.43
CA VAL A 152 2.64 6.58 -16.84
C VAL A 152 2.60 5.39 -17.78
N LEU A 153 1.83 4.37 -17.43
CA LEU A 153 1.55 3.23 -18.30
C LEU A 153 0.28 3.53 -19.11
N MET A 154 0.40 3.40 -20.43
CA MET A 154 -0.72 3.65 -21.36
C MET A 154 -0.89 2.47 -22.29
N SER A 155 -2.12 2.17 -22.64
CA SER A 155 -2.46 1.14 -23.63
C SER A 155 -3.59 1.59 -24.52
N LYS A 156 -3.70 0.96 -25.69
CA LYS A 156 -4.79 1.18 -26.64
C LYS A 156 -5.23 -0.16 -27.21
N ASP A 157 -6.52 -0.43 -27.19
CA ASP A 157 -7.06 -1.60 -27.85
C ASP A 157 -7.03 -1.42 -29.38
N LEU A 158 -6.52 -2.45 -30.05
CA LEU A 158 -6.43 -2.48 -31.52
C LEU A 158 -7.41 -3.53 -32.06
N ALA A 159 -8.67 -3.27 -31.88
CA ALA A 159 -9.74 -4.17 -32.34
C ALA A 159 -9.85 -4.20 -33.85
#